data_6f37e06ede5b11095b8ca60e7c2ebcb3
#
_entry.id   6f37e06ede5b11095b8ca60e7c2ebcb3
#
_cell.length_a   1.000
_cell.length_b   1.000
_cell.length_c   1.000
_cell.angle_alpha   90.00
_cell.angle_beta   90.00
_cell.angle_gamma   90.00
#
_symmetry.space_group_name_H-M   'P 1'
#
loop_
_entity.id
_entity.type
_entity.pdbx_description
1 polymer ?
#
loop_
_entity_poly.entity_id
_entity_poly.type
_entity_poly.pdbx_seq_one_letter_code
_entity_poly.pdbx_strand_id
1 'polypeptide(L)'
;MDVPAELNDMLGGKHGPAKQKAARLVTDLGYVAGAKRFTKAINAHVSGVSVITGGVGLRRFLADLSSDSRTKVAIPTTLNSAGCDSSQIKEMGIDFPDFLSLQTEIVTAYWDMGIETTLSCTPYDQPYDAPDGVGCWAESNAVCYANTYTNLATNRESGLSALSTALTGWVPLWGLHLEENRMPNLHVKVNCELSSETDFSILGDWIGSQIEASWDMPFGPMPFISGLPENLSFEMRKALTAAAANFGCPMLWIEGVSPPPTDRRYLGFVEFSSNDLQQCYERLGPKGTVDLVVIGCPQASIGEVRSVVAEVRGRMELGDRIPDNRLWVFTSSSNYDVLSTDGSLEILEQAGALLLKDTCPEVTPYNRDLYNHILTNSMKAEHYLKSGLNSMPTSVARISDCVAHAFDPTLSEGPRPELSKTEPKKIGSKVKKSIETDNMVGIGLPSQDSFDVTGRAISTDVPITYLGYVDPQTGVITEPGHPLEGQSLNGKIVVYPKGSGSTVAPYVLMGLNYHGVGPKAILNRDVCPLTLPAASLHAIPYGHGFDFDPTSNINTCLLYTSPSPRDEKVS
;
A
#
# COMPACT_ATOMS: atom_id res chain seq x y z
N MET A 1 5.29 -27.71 9.11
CA MET A 1 4.09 -26.85 8.99
C MET A 1 2.88 -27.77 8.83
N ASP A 2 1.84 -27.60 9.67
CA ASP A 2 0.62 -28.41 9.61
C ASP A 2 -0.38 -27.73 8.65
N VAL A 3 -0.64 -28.37 7.49
CA VAL A 3 -1.53 -27.87 6.46
C VAL A 3 -2.90 -28.52 6.65
N PRO A 4 -3.97 -27.73 6.84
CA PRO A 4 -5.33 -28.25 7.05
C PRO A 4 -5.82 -29.12 5.88
N ALA A 5 -6.63 -30.15 6.16
CA ALA A 5 -7.12 -31.07 5.14
C ALA A 5 -7.85 -30.37 3.98
N GLU A 6 -8.68 -29.37 4.29
CA GLU A 6 -9.39 -28.57 3.28
C GLU A 6 -8.41 -27.82 2.37
N LEU A 7 -7.35 -27.22 2.92
CA LEU A 7 -6.32 -26.54 2.14
C LEU A 7 -5.51 -27.52 1.29
N ASN A 8 -5.23 -28.73 1.82
CA ASN A 8 -4.62 -29.81 1.04
C ASN A 8 -5.51 -30.29 -0.12
N ASP A 9 -6.83 -30.33 0.07
CA ASP A 9 -7.77 -30.67 -1.00
C ASP A 9 -7.77 -29.62 -2.10
N MET A 10 -7.65 -28.34 -1.74
CA MET A 10 -7.49 -27.23 -2.70
C MET A 10 -6.15 -27.34 -3.46
N LEU A 11 -5.04 -27.62 -2.75
CA LEU A 11 -3.72 -27.87 -3.37
C LEU A 11 -3.77 -29.04 -4.35
N GLY A 12 -4.54 -30.08 -4.05
CA GLY A 12 -4.79 -31.23 -4.92
C GLY A 12 -5.72 -30.94 -6.10
N GLY A 13 -6.24 -29.71 -6.24
CA GLY A 13 -7.11 -29.30 -7.35
C GLY A 13 -8.58 -29.72 -7.24
N LYS A 14 -9.03 -30.31 -6.12
CA LYS A 14 -10.42 -30.75 -5.92
C LYS A 14 -11.45 -29.62 -6.01
N HIS A 15 -11.02 -28.37 -5.76
CA HIS A 15 -11.86 -27.18 -5.74
C HIS A 15 -11.69 -26.28 -6.98
N GLY A 16 -11.04 -26.81 -8.03
CA GLY A 16 -10.80 -26.11 -9.30
C GLY A 16 -9.45 -25.36 -9.34
N PRO A 17 -9.03 -24.93 -10.55
CA PRO A 17 -7.68 -24.40 -10.77
C PRO A 17 -7.41 -23.08 -10.06
N ALA A 18 -8.41 -22.20 -9.93
CA ALA A 18 -8.25 -20.92 -9.26
C ALA A 18 -7.95 -21.10 -7.76
N LYS A 19 -8.72 -21.95 -7.06
CA LYS A 19 -8.47 -22.25 -5.64
C LYS A 19 -7.18 -23.05 -5.45
N GLN A 20 -6.77 -23.86 -6.42
CA GLN A 20 -5.47 -24.53 -6.39
C GLN A 20 -4.32 -23.52 -6.43
N LYS A 21 -4.35 -22.54 -7.33
CA LYS A 21 -3.36 -21.45 -7.41
C LYS A 21 -3.33 -20.63 -6.10
N ALA A 22 -4.50 -20.26 -5.59
CA ALA A 22 -4.62 -19.52 -4.35
C ALA A 22 -4.04 -20.30 -3.15
N ALA A 23 -4.35 -21.59 -3.04
CA ALA A 23 -3.84 -22.46 -1.98
C ALA A 23 -2.32 -22.61 -2.05
N ARG A 24 -1.73 -22.70 -3.25
CA ARG A 24 -0.26 -22.71 -3.43
C ARG A 24 0.36 -21.45 -2.85
N LEU A 25 -0.16 -20.26 -3.22
CA LEU A 25 0.37 -19.01 -2.69
C LEU A 25 0.25 -18.91 -1.16
N VAL A 26 -0.90 -19.25 -0.60
CA VAL A 26 -1.11 -19.24 0.87
C VAL A 26 -0.12 -20.18 1.57
N THR A 27 0.15 -21.35 0.99
CA THR A 27 1.08 -22.34 1.54
C THR A 27 2.54 -21.88 1.40
N ASP A 28 2.93 -21.34 0.23
CA ASP A 28 4.26 -20.80 0.01
C ASP A 28 4.57 -19.65 0.98
N LEU A 29 3.63 -18.72 1.14
CA LEU A 29 3.78 -17.62 2.09
C LEU A 29 3.96 -18.15 3.52
N GLY A 30 3.15 -19.11 3.94
CA GLY A 30 3.27 -19.74 5.26
C GLY A 30 4.61 -20.42 5.47
N TYR A 31 5.13 -21.10 4.45
CA TYR A 31 6.43 -21.78 4.50
C TYR A 31 7.58 -20.76 4.63
N VAL A 32 7.60 -19.75 3.75
CA VAL A 32 8.65 -18.71 3.73
C VAL A 32 8.64 -17.89 5.02
N ALA A 33 7.44 -17.59 5.55
CA ALA A 33 7.28 -16.85 6.80
C ALA A 33 7.56 -17.70 8.06
N GLY A 34 7.83 -19.00 7.92
CA GLY A 34 8.06 -19.90 9.05
C GLY A 34 6.80 -20.15 9.90
N ALA A 35 5.61 -20.01 9.31
CA ALA A 35 4.36 -20.24 10.01
C ALA A 35 4.25 -21.70 10.47
N LYS A 36 3.87 -21.90 11.73
CA LYS A 36 3.71 -23.26 12.28
C LYS A 36 2.37 -23.89 11.90
N ARG A 37 1.35 -23.07 11.70
CA ARG A 37 -0.04 -23.49 11.41
C ARG A 37 -0.79 -22.45 10.60
N PHE A 38 -1.95 -22.83 10.07
CA PHE A 38 -2.92 -21.97 9.42
C PHE A 38 -4.15 -21.78 10.29
N THR A 39 -4.90 -20.71 10.03
CA THR A 39 -6.21 -20.46 10.62
C THR A 39 -7.20 -20.01 9.56
N LYS A 40 -8.51 -20.08 9.86
CA LYS A 40 -9.52 -19.42 9.04
C LYS A 40 -9.40 -17.91 9.21
N ALA A 41 -9.35 -17.22 8.08
CA ALA A 41 -9.51 -15.77 8.08
C ALA A 41 -11.00 -15.43 8.22
N ILE A 42 -11.29 -14.34 8.94
CA ILE A 42 -12.68 -13.90 9.14
C ILE A 42 -13.15 -13.00 8.00
N ASN A 43 -12.23 -12.25 7.42
CA ASN A 43 -12.47 -11.41 6.24
C ASN A 43 -11.17 -11.16 5.46
N ALA A 44 -11.33 -10.57 4.26
CA ALA A 44 -10.23 -10.06 3.48
C ALA A 44 -10.56 -8.68 2.89
N HIS A 45 -9.52 -7.87 2.65
CA HIS A 45 -9.63 -6.62 1.91
C HIS A 45 -8.59 -6.61 0.79
N VAL A 46 -9.05 -6.57 -0.47
CA VAL A 46 -8.20 -6.76 -1.65
C VAL A 46 -7.85 -5.42 -2.29
N SER A 47 -6.55 -5.16 -2.48
CA SER A 47 -6.03 -4.02 -3.23
C SER A 47 -5.64 -4.40 -4.66
N GLY A 48 -5.41 -3.38 -5.50
CA GLY A 48 -5.07 -3.58 -6.91
C GLY A 48 -6.33 -3.61 -7.77
N VAL A 49 -7.01 -2.48 -7.87
CA VAL A 49 -8.27 -2.35 -8.60
C VAL A 49 -8.14 -1.36 -9.75
N SER A 50 -7.31 -0.32 -9.59
CA SER A 50 -7.11 0.69 -10.64
C SER A 50 -6.28 0.15 -11.80
N VAL A 51 -6.67 0.54 -13.02
CA VAL A 51 -5.95 0.23 -14.26
C VAL A 51 -4.49 0.67 -14.18
N ILE A 52 -4.20 1.86 -13.63
CA ILE A 52 -2.84 2.40 -13.59
C ILE A 52 -1.94 1.68 -12.56
N THR A 53 -2.51 1.02 -11.55
CA THR A 53 -1.74 0.29 -10.54
C THR A 53 -1.58 -1.19 -10.86
N GLY A 54 -2.60 -1.81 -11.45
CA GLY A 54 -2.61 -3.24 -11.74
C GLY A 54 -2.13 -3.60 -13.14
N GLY A 55 -2.37 -2.72 -14.10
CA GLY A 55 -1.94 -2.88 -15.50
C GLY A 55 -2.40 -4.20 -16.13
N VAL A 56 -1.61 -4.63 -17.13
CA VAL A 56 -1.87 -5.89 -17.86
C VAL A 56 -1.72 -7.12 -16.95
N GLY A 57 -0.86 -7.06 -15.95
CA GLY A 57 -0.61 -8.15 -15.02
C GLY A 57 -1.88 -8.53 -14.26
N LEU A 58 -2.52 -7.55 -13.63
CA LEU A 58 -3.78 -7.74 -12.92
C LEU A 58 -4.88 -8.23 -13.85
N ARG A 59 -5.11 -7.56 -14.98
CA ARG A 59 -6.19 -7.88 -15.90
C ARG A 59 -6.14 -9.33 -16.39
N ARG A 60 -4.98 -9.78 -16.86
CA ARG A 60 -4.81 -11.17 -17.32
C ARG A 60 -4.98 -12.17 -16.19
N PHE A 61 -4.47 -11.86 -15.02
CA PHE A 61 -4.63 -12.73 -13.86
C PHE A 61 -6.10 -12.87 -13.44
N LEU A 62 -6.84 -11.76 -13.37
CA LEU A 62 -8.27 -11.79 -13.05
C LEU A 62 -9.09 -12.52 -14.11
N ALA A 63 -8.82 -12.28 -15.40
CA ALA A 63 -9.47 -13.00 -16.50
C ALA A 63 -9.24 -14.52 -16.41
N ASP A 64 -8.05 -14.96 -16.04
CA ASP A 64 -7.75 -16.37 -15.83
C ASP A 64 -8.51 -16.95 -14.62
N LEU A 65 -8.57 -16.23 -13.50
CA LEU A 65 -9.29 -16.67 -12.31
C LEU A 65 -10.81 -16.71 -12.52
N SER A 66 -11.39 -15.70 -13.16
CA SER A 66 -12.83 -15.59 -13.39
C SER A 66 -13.34 -16.43 -14.57
N SER A 67 -12.46 -17.03 -15.36
CA SER A 67 -12.81 -17.93 -16.47
C SER A 67 -13.64 -19.15 -16.04
N ASP A 68 -13.47 -19.61 -14.81
CA ASP A 68 -14.32 -20.65 -14.20
C ASP A 68 -15.36 -19.97 -13.29
N SER A 69 -16.62 -19.99 -13.70
CA SER A 69 -17.76 -19.39 -12.97
C SER A 69 -17.95 -19.95 -11.54
N ARG A 70 -17.33 -21.09 -11.22
CA ARG A 70 -17.32 -21.68 -9.87
C ARG A 70 -16.31 -21.00 -8.93
N THR A 71 -15.44 -20.15 -9.48
CA THR A 71 -14.47 -19.40 -8.67
C THR A 71 -15.21 -18.36 -7.83
N LYS A 72 -15.36 -18.64 -6.54
CA LYS A 72 -16.00 -17.74 -5.56
C LYS A 72 -15.14 -17.62 -4.33
N VAL A 73 -15.14 -16.45 -3.72
CA VAL A 73 -14.51 -16.23 -2.41
C VAL A 73 -15.17 -17.08 -1.32
N ALA A 74 -14.40 -17.48 -0.34
CA ALA A 74 -14.84 -18.35 0.75
C ALA A 74 -15.23 -17.57 2.02
N ILE A 75 -14.86 -16.29 2.08
CA ILE A 75 -15.05 -15.41 3.24
C ILE A 75 -15.53 -14.02 2.79
N PRO A 76 -16.17 -13.22 3.66
CA PRO A 76 -16.50 -11.83 3.38
C PRO A 76 -15.26 -11.07 2.89
N THR A 77 -15.40 -10.42 1.76
CA THR A 77 -14.26 -9.77 1.10
C THR A 77 -14.70 -8.45 0.50
N THR A 78 -14.01 -7.37 0.88
CA THR A 78 -14.20 -6.02 0.38
C THR A 78 -13.10 -5.64 -0.61
N LEU A 79 -13.34 -4.59 -1.40
CA LEU A 79 -12.47 -4.17 -2.49
C LEU A 79 -12.01 -2.72 -2.32
N ASN A 80 -10.73 -2.49 -2.56
CA ASN A 80 -10.11 -1.16 -2.53
C ASN A 80 -10.55 -0.29 -3.72
N SER A 81 -10.15 0.97 -3.71
CA SER A 81 -10.55 2.02 -4.66
C SER A 81 -10.21 1.68 -6.11
N ALA A 82 -11.13 1.99 -7.01
CA ALA A 82 -10.94 1.99 -8.46
C ALA A 82 -10.16 3.24 -8.94
N GLY A 83 -9.81 3.28 -10.22
CA GLY A 83 -9.02 4.38 -10.79
C GLY A 83 -9.82 5.64 -11.14
N CYS A 84 -11.14 5.58 -11.11
CA CYS A 84 -12.00 6.74 -11.36
C CYS A 84 -13.39 6.54 -10.72
N ASP A 85 -14.10 7.64 -10.55
CA ASP A 85 -15.56 7.63 -10.46
C ASP A 85 -16.11 7.48 -11.89
N SER A 86 -16.75 6.34 -12.17
CA SER A 86 -17.26 6.03 -13.51
C SER A 86 -18.36 6.98 -13.98
N SER A 87 -19.05 7.64 -13.05
CA SER A 87 -20.11 8.60 -13.36
C SER A 87 -19.57 10.01 -13.68
N GLN A 88 -18.35 10.32 -13.26
CA GLN A 88 -17.74 11.65 -13.39
C GLN A 88 -16.40 11.64 -14.15
N ILE A 89 -16.14 10.61 -14.96
CA ILE A 89 -14.85 10.44 -15.67
C ILE A 89 -14.51 11.63 -16.58
N LYS A 90 -15.52 12.28 -17.15
CA LYS A 90 -15.35 13.45 -18.04
C LYS A 90 -14.96 14.68 -17.24
N GLU A 91 -15.63 14.89 -16.12
CA GLU A 91 -15.39 15.99 -15.17
C GLU A 91 -13.99 15.87 -14.54
N MET A 92 -13.52 14.64 -14.33
CA MET A 92 -12.15 14.35 -13.90
C MET A 92 -11.09 14.60 -14.99
N GLY A 93 -11.51 14.82 -16.25
CA GLY A 93 -10.60 15.09 -17.36
C GLY A 93 -9.68 13.93 -17.70
N ILE A 94 -10.11 12.69 -17.44
CA ILE A 94 -9.31 11.49 -17.72
C ILE A 94 -9.29 11.24 -19.23
N ASP A 95 -8.18 11.57 -19.86
CA ASP A 95 -7.90 11.35 -21.29
C ASP A 95 -6.97 10.14 -21.48
N PHE A 96 -7.50 8.98 -21.17
CA PHE A 96 -6.79 7.71 -21.34
C PHE A 96 -7.68 6.79 -22.19
N PRO A 97 -7.26 6.40 -23.41
CA PRO A 97 -8.06 5.56 -24.30
C PRO A 97 -8.49 4.27 -23.59
N ASP A 98 -9.77 3.91 -23.73
CA ASP A 98 -10.36 2.69 -23.18
C ASP A 98 -10.32 2.57 -21.64
N PHE A 99 -9.93 3.62 -20.89
CA PHE A 99 -9.76 3.55 -19.45
C PHE A 99 -11.00 3.00 -18.73
N LEU A 100 -12.17 3.55 -19.04
CA LEU A 100 -13.43 3.12 -18.41
C LEU A 100 -13.76 1.65 -18.72
N SER A 101 -13.53 1.20 -19.95
CA SER A 101 -13.72 -0.21 -20.33
C SER A 101 -12.80 -1.13 -19.55
N LEU A 102 -11.51 -0.79 -19.50
CA LEU A 102 -10.49 -1.55 -18.77
C LEU A 102 -10.77 -1.58 -17.26
N GLN A 103 -11.21 -0.45 -16.70
CA GLN A 103 -11.58 -0.34 -15.29
C GLN A 103 -12.80 -1.20 -14.97
N THR A 104 -13.80 -1.19 -15.85
CA THR A 104 -15.02 -1.99 -15.71
C THR A 104 -14.72 -3.49 -15.79
N GLU A 105 -13.83 -3.94 -16.69
CA GLU A 105 -13.39 -5.34 -16.76
C GLU A 105 -12.81 -5.83 -15.42
N ILE A 106 -11.95 -5.01 -14.79
CA ILE A 106 -11.32 -5.35 -13.51
C ILE A 106 -12.37 -5.48 -12.41
N VAL A 107 -13.25 -4.49 -12.26
CA VAL A 107 -14.29 -4.49 -11.21
C VAL A 107 -15.28 -5.65 -11.42
N THR A 108 -15.68 -5.91 -12.67
CA THR A 108 -16.58 -7.02 -13.02
C THR A 108 -15.97 -8.37 -12.66
N ALA A 109 -14.68 -8.58 -12.96
CA ALA A 109 -13.99 -9.84 -12.61
C ALA A 109 -13.97 -10.09 -11.09
N TYR A 110 -13.78 -9.07 -10.28
CA TYR A 110 -13.89 -9.18 -8.82
C TYR A 110 -15.31 -9.47 -8.36
N TRP A 111 -16.29 -8.76 -8.92
CA TRP A 111 -17.72 -9.00 -8.66
C TRP A 111 -18.14 -10.44 -9.00
N ASP A 112 -17.70 -10.93 -10.15
CA ASP A 112 -17.98 -12.30 -10.60
C ASP A 112 -17.43 -13.36 -9.65
N MET A 113 -16.37 -13.07 -8.92
CA MET A 113 -15.85 -13.93 -7.86
C MET A 113 -16.58 -13.79 -6.51
N GLY A 114 -17.58 -12.91 -6.42
CA GLY A 114 -18.38 -12.68 -5.21
C GLY A 114 -17.72 -11.75 -4.20
N ILE A 115 -16.78 -10.91 -4.65
CA ILE A 115 -16.17 -9.87 -3.84
C ILE A 115 -17.12 -8.67 -3.81
N GLU A 116 -17.35 -8.12 -2.62
CA GLU A 116 -18.13 -6.91 -2.47
C GLU A 116 -17.35 -5.71 -3.01
N THR A 117 -17.89 -5.07 -4.06
CA THR A 117 -17.24 -3.95 -4.75
C THR A 117 -17.45 -2.65 -3.97
N THR A 118 -16.94 -2.62 -2.75
CA THR A 118 -17.00 -1.45 -1.85
C THR A 118 -16.22 -0.26 -2.40
N LEU A 119 -15.21 -0.52 -3.22
CA LEU A 119 -14.32 0.46 -3.87
C LEU A 119 -13.80 1.53 -2.89
N SER A 120 -13.46 1.07 -1.69
CA SER A 120 -13.05 1.94 -0.59
C SER A 120 -11.71 1.52 0.00
N CYS A 121 -10.83 2.49 0.24
CA CYS A 121 -9.56 2.28 0.97
C CYS A 121 -9.72 2.40 2.50
N THR A 122 -10.97 2.55 3.00
CA THR A 122 -11.30 2.63 4.42
C THR A 122 -12.30 1.54 4.84
N PRO A 123 -11.94 0.23 4.75
CA PRO A 123 -12.84 -0.87 5.08
C PRO A 123 -13.20 -0.95 6.58
N TYR A 124 -12.75 0.01 7.38
CA TYR A 124 -13.04 0.22 8.79
C TYR A 124 -13.99 1.41 9.04
N ASP A 125 -14.41 2.12 7.99
CA ASP A 125 -15.41 3.19 8.06
C ASP A 125 -16.82 2.61 7.89
N GLN A 126 -17.81 3.28 8.46
CA GLN A 126 -19.20 2.83 8.40
C GLN A 126 -19.69 2.61 6.94
N PRO A 127 -20.50 1.61 6.67
CA PRO A 127 -21.11 0.63 7.58
C PRO A 127 -20.23 -0.62 7.87
N TYR A 128 -18.99 -0.60 7.46
CA TYR A 128 -18.07 -1.75 7.55
C TYR A 128 -17.26 -1.65 8.84
N ASP A 129 -17.63 -2.44 9.83
CA ASP A 129 -16.83 -2.60 11.05
C ASP A 129 -15.75 -3.66 10.84
N ALA A 130 -14.56 -3.44 11.43
CA ALA A 130 -13.52 -4.45 11.48
C ALA A 130 -13.87 -5.48 12.57
N PRO A 131 -14.26 -6.71 12.21
CA PRO A 131 -14.64 -7.72 13.18
C PRO A 131 -13.42 -8.24 13.95
N ASP A 132 -13.63 -8.78 15.15
CA ASP A 132 -12.58 -9.37 15.97
C ASP A 132 -12.02 -10.65 15.35
N GLY A 133 -10.70 -10.79 15.29
CA GLY A 133 -10.02 -12.00 14.87
C GLY A 133 -8.88 -11.80 13.88
N VAL A 134 -8.59 -12.80 13.06
CA VAL A 134 -7.52 -12.77 12.07
C VAL A 134 -8.09 -12.44 10.70
N GLY A 135 -7.65 -11.32 10.12
CA GLY A 135 -8.00 -10.89 8.77
C GLY A 135 -6.80 -10.94 7.82
N CYS A 136 -7.06 -10.62 6.55
CA CYS A 136 -6.04 -10.53 5.52
C CYS A 136 -6.27 -9.28 4.66
N TRP A 137 -5.63 -8.18 5.07
CA TRP A 137 -5.87 -6.86 4.46
C TRP A 137 -4.66 -6.36 3.67
N ALA A 138 -4.90 -5.88 2.47
CA ALA A 138 -3.87 -5.43 1.53
C ALA A 138 -3.76 -3.91 1.39
N GLU A 139 -4.55 -3.10 2.09
CA GLU A 139 -4.42 -1.64 2.09
C GLU A 139 -3.61 -1.16 3.29
N SER A 140 -2.51 -0.42 3.06
CA SER A 140 -1.53 -0.08 4.10
C SER A 140 -2.11 0.74 5.25
N ASN A 141 -2.93 1.76 4.95
CA ASN A 141 -3.58 2.57 5.98
C ASN A 141 -4.60 1.73 6.78
N ALA A 142 -5.33 0.86 6.11
CA ALA A 142 -6.34 0.02 6.73
C ALA A 142 -5.71 -1.00 7.69
N VAL A 143 -4.57 -1.58 7.32
CA VAL A 143 -3.77 -2.46 8.18
C VAL A 143 -3.34 -1.72 9.45
N CYS A 144 -2.75 -0.53 9.30
CA CYS A 144 -2.29 0.25 10.45
C CYS A 144 -3.45 0.66 11.35
N TYR A 145 -4.58 1.10 10.79
CA TYR A 145 -5.77 1.46 11.55
C TYR A 145 -6.34 0.27 12.32
N ALA A 146 -6.56 -0.86 11.63
CA ALA A 146 -7.14 -2.06 12.23
C ALA A 146 -6.29 -2.59 13.40
N ASN A 147 -5.00 -2.77 13.19
CA ASN A 147 -4.09 -3.24 14.23
C ASN A 147 -3.96 -2.28 15.42
N THR A 148 -4.18 -0.95 15.21
CA THR A 148 -4.05 0.07 16.25
C THR A 148 -5.32 0.24 17.07
N TYR A 149 -6.49 0.26 16.42
CA TYR A 149 -7.74 0.71 17.02
C TYR A 149 -8.83 -0.35 17.11
N THR A 150 -8.60 -1.55 16.58
CA THR A 150 -9.57 -2.65 16.59
C THR A 150 -8.93 -3.95 17.10
N ASN A 151 -9.75 -4.99 17.26
CA ASN A 151 -9.27 -6.31 17.60
C ASN A 151 -8.96 -7.18 16.37
N LEU A 152 -8.99 -6.62 15.17
CA LEU A 152 -8.59 -7.33 13.95
C LEU A 152 -7.07 -7.40 13.88
N ALA A 153 -6.55 -8.62 13.70
CA ALA A 153 -5.13 -8.87 13.48
C ALA A 153 -4.86 -9.11 12.00
N THR A 154 -4.03 -8.27 11.37
CA THR A 154 -3.64 -8.46 9.98
C THR A 154 -2.18 -8.10 9.73
N ASN A 155 -1.49 -8.86 8.88
CA ASN A 155 -0.22 -8.41 8.32
C ASN A 155 -0.46 -7.36 7.24
N ARG A 156 0.60 -6.66 6.83
CA ARG A 156 0.58 -5.83 5.62
C ARG A 156 0.69 -6.77 4.41
N GLU A 157 -0.45 -7.17 3.91
CA GLU A 157 -0.55 -8.12 2.81
C GLU A 157 -0.46 -7.45 1.44
N SER A 158 -0.20 -8.22 0.38
CA SER A 158 -0.38 -7.76 -0.99
C SER A 158 -1.80 -8.06 -1.49
N GLY A 159 -2.20 -7.38 -2.57
CA GLY A 159 -3.49 -7.67 -3.21
C GLY A 159 -3.65 -9.14 -3.61
N LEU A 160 -2.54 -9.79 -4.04
CA LEU A 160 -2.54 -11.22 -4.42
C LEU A 160 -2.68 -12.15 -3.21
N SER A 161 -1.99 -11.87 -2.09
CA SER A 161 -2.10 -12.69 -0.89
C SER A 161 -3.49 -12.54 -0.25
N ALA A 162 -4.04 -11.32 -0.24
CA ALA A 162 -5.41 -11.07 0.24
C ALA A 162 -6.45 -11.78 -0.62
N LEU A 163 -6.35 -11.71 -1.96
CA LEU A 163 -7.24 -12.42 -2.88
C LEU A 163 -7.13 -13.95 -2.71
N SER A 164 -5.91 -14.47 -2.52
CA SER A 164 -5.71 -15.89 -2.31
C SER A 164 -6.31 -16.37 -0.98
N THR A 165 -6.17 -15.57 0.08
CA THR A 165 -6.87 -15.81 1.36
C THR A 165 -8.39 -15.74 1.18
N ALA A 166 -8.91 -14.75 0.44
CA ALA A 166 -10.33 -14.64 0.14
C ALA A 166 -10.90 -15.90 -0.53
N LEU A 167 -10.20 -16.43 -1.53
CA LEU A 167 -10.60 -17.61 -2.30
C LEU A 167 -10.52 -18.91 -1.49
N THR A 168 -9.54 -19.04 -0.59
CA THR A 168 -9.33 -20.26 0.20
C THR A 168 -10.01 -20.23 1.56
N GLY A 169 -10.19 -19.04 2.15
CA GLY A 169 -10.63 -18.84 3.52
C GLY A 169 -9.53 -19.12 4.56
N TRP A 170 -8.28 -19.36 4.15
CA TRP A 170 -7.16 -19.72 5.01
C TRP A 170 -6.04 -18.69 4.95
N VAL A 171 -5.40 -18.46 6.10
CA VAL A 171 -4.23 -17.60 6.24
C VAL A 171 -3.18 -18.27 7.11
N PRO A 172 -1.88 -18.18 6.79
CA PRO A 172 -0.82 -18.65 7.67
C PRO A 172 -0.73 -17.76 8.91
N LEU A 173 -0.55 -18.35 10.09
CA LEU A 173 -0.32 -17.60 11.33
C LEU A 173 1.15 -17.21 11.46
N TRP A 174 1.46 -15.96 11.17
CA TRP A 174 2.79 -15.38 11.26
C TRP A 174 2.72 -13.85 11.46
N GLY A 175 3.85 -13.21 11.67
CA GLY A 175 3.94 -11.76 11.73
C GLY A 175 3.00 -11.19 12.79
N LEU A 176 2.20 -10.19 12.42
CA LEU A 176 1.28 -9.49 13.32
C LEU A 176 0.00 -10.27 13.67
N HIS A 177 -0.22 -11.45 13.08
CA HIS A 177 -1.24 -12.37 13.58
C HIS A 177 -0.88 -12.92 14.98
N LEU A 178 0.39 -12.82 15.37
CA LEU A 178 0.92 -13.31 16.65
C LEU A 178 1.17 -12.12 17.58
N GLU A 179 0.58 -12.16 18.76
CA GLU A 179 0.67 -11.07 19.74
C GLU A 179 2.11 -10.77 20.16
N GLU A 180 2.94 -11.82 20.30
CA GLU A 180 4.35 -11.70 20.66
C GLU A 180 5.19 -10.87 19.66
N ASN A 181 4.71 -10.66 18.44
CA ASN A 181 5.36 -9.84 17.41
C ASN A 181 4.89 -8.39 17.42
N ARG A 182 3.87 -8.06 18.20
CA ARG A 182 3.28 -6.72 18.31
C ARG A 182 3.92 -5.93 19.43
N MET A 183 5.24 -5.68 19.32
CA MET A 183 5.98 -4.97 20.34
C MET A 183 6.40 -3.59 19.88
N PRO A 184 6.21 -2.53 20.70
CA PRO A 184 6.68 -1.20 20.37
C PRO A 184 8.20 -1.16 20.34
N ASN A 185 8.74 -0.52 19.30
CA ASN A 185 10.18 -0.45 19.04
C ASN A 185 10.71 0.98 18.94
N LEU A 186 9.86 2.00 18.97
CA LEU A 186 10.21 3.42 19.02
C LEU A 186 9.30 4.11 20.03
N HIS A 187 9.83 4.98 20.90
CA HIS A 187 9.01 5.84 21.75
C HIS A 187 8.97 7.26 21.18
N VAL A 188 7.77 7.73 20.92
CA VAL A 188 7.48 9.09 20.45
C VAL A 188 6.71 9.83 21.53
N LYS A 189 7.25 10.94 22.04
CA LYS A 189 6.57 11.82 22.99
C LYS A 189 6.08 13.06 22.26
N VAL A 190 4.78 13.33 22.32
CA VAL A 190 4.18 14.53 21.75
C VAL A 190 4.09 15.61 22.83
N ASN A 191 4.76 16.74 22.59
CA ASN A 191 4.87 17.87 23.52
C ASN A 191 4.18 19.14 22.96
N CYS A 192 3.19 19.00 22.10
CA CYS A 192 2.42 20.11 21.55
C CYS A 192 0.95 19.72 21.38
N GLU A 193 0.10 20.71 21.28
CA GLU A 193 -1.31 20.53 20.93
C GLU A 193 -1.43 20.31 19.42
N LEU A 194 -2.24 19.30 19.03
CA LEU A 194 -2.62 18.99 17.66
C LEU A 194 -4.13 19.24 17.53
N SER A 195 -4.52 20.11 16.62
CA SER A 195 -5.88 20.66 16.53
C SER A 195 -6.68 20.20 15.32
N SER A 196 -6.01 19.60 14.32
CA SER A 196 -6.64 19.16 13.07
C SER A 196 -6.15 17.79 12.62
N GLU A 197 -6.91 17.10 11.79
CA GLU A 197 -6.51 15.85 11.16
C GLU A 197 -5.21 16.01 10.35
N THR A 198 -4.96 17.18 9.76
CA THR A 198 -3.69 17.47 9.05
C THR A 198 -2.51 17.47 10.01
N ASP A 199 -2.66 18.02 11.25
CA ASP A 199 -1.59 17.96 12.26
C ASP A 199 -1.25 16.52 12.63
N PHE A 200 -2.25 15.64 12.76
CA PHE A 200 -2.06 14.20 13.00
C PHE A 200 -1.44 13.49 11.80
N SER A 201 -1.80 13.88 10.58
CA SER A 201 -1.17 13.39 9.35
C SER A 201 0.31 13.77 9.30
N ILE A 202 0.65 15.02 9.65
CA ILE A 202 2.03 15.49 9.75
C ILE A 202 2.81 14.73 10.84
N LEU A 203 2.21 14.49 12.00
CA LEU A 203 2.83 13.69 13.06
C LEU A 203 3.18 12.28 12.54
N GLY A 204 2.27 11.62 11.83
CA GLY A 204 2.50 10.28 11.27
C GLY A 204 3.67 10.25 10.28
N ASP A 205 3.78 11.24 9.41
CA ASP A 205 4.89 11.40 8.46
C ASP A 205 6.21 11.71 9.19
N TRP A 206 6.18 12.63 10.15
CA TRP A 206 7.35 12.99 10.93
C TRP A 206 7.90 11.78 11.69
N ILE A 207 7.05 10.95 12.30
CA ILE A 207 7.46 9.70 12.94
C ILE A 207 8.22 8.81 11.94
N GLY A 208 7.72 8.66 10.73
CA GLY A 208 8.36 7.90 9.68
C GLY A 208 9.76 8.41 9.34
N SER A 209 9.96 9.73 9.37
CA SER A 209 11.25 10.36 9.10
C SER A 209 12.31 10.09 10.19
N GLN A 210 11.88 9.72 11.41
CA GLN A 210 12.78 9.40 12.55
C GLN A 210 13.29 7.95 12.52
N ILE A 211 12.77 7.10 11.63
CA ILE A 211 13.15 5.69 11.56
C ILE A 211 14.52 5.56 10.92
N GLU A 212 15.45 4.94 11.64
CA GLU A 212 16.79 4.69 11.13
C GLU A 212 16.89 3.36 10.38
N ALA A 213 17.60 3.38 9.26
CA ALA A 213 17.83 2.21 8.42
C ALA A 213 18.57 1.06 9.15
N SER A 214 19.33 1.38 10.19
CA SER A 214 20.11 0.42 10.99
C SER A 214 19.27 -0.39 12.00
N TRP A 215 18.03 0.00 12.25
CA TRP A 215 17.20 -0.65 13.26
C TRP A 215 16.66 -1.98 12.78
N ASP A 216 16.75 -3.01 13.65
CA ASP A 216 16.21 -4.36 13.38
C ASP A 216 14.73 -4.40 13.72
N MET A 217 13.90 -4.27 12.69
CA MET A 217 12.44 -4.25 12.80
C MET A 217 11.81 -5.23 11.78
N PRO A 218 11.81 -6.54 12.09
CA PRO A 218 11.41 -7.57 11.13
C PRO A 218 9.96 -7.44 10.65
N PHE A 219 9.08 -6.89 11.49
CA PHE A 219 7.66 -6.67 11.17
C PHE A 219 7.32 -5.21 10.89
N GLY A 220 8.32 -4.33 10.79
CA GLY A 220 8.17 -2.91 10.58
C GLY A 220 8.22 -2.08 11.87
N PRO A 221 8.25 -0.75 11.72
CA PRO A 221 8.23 0.16 12.85
C PRO A 221 6.86 0.18 13.52
N MET A 222 6.86 0.03 14.85
CA MET A 222 5.66 0.06 15.71
C MET A 222 5.89 1.09 16.83
N PRO A 223 5.67 2.38 16.57
CA PRO A 223 5.87 3.43 17.55
C PRO A 223 4.89 3.33 18.72
N PHE A 224 5.38 3.59 19.94
CA PHE A 224 4.57 3.91 21.10
C PHE A 224 4.50 5.44 21.23
N ILE A 225 3.31 6.00 21.16
CA ILE A 225 3.08 7.44 21.17
C ILE A 225 2.45 7.83 22.51
N SER A 226 3.09 8.75 23.22
CA SER A 226 2.61 9.34 24.47
C SER A 226 2.34 10.82 24.32
N GLY A 227 1.45 11.38 25.16
CA GLY A 227 1.11 12.80 25.17
C GLY A 227 0.02 13.19 24.17
N LEU A 228 -0.68 12.24 23.54
CA LEU A 228 -1.89 12.51 22.76
C LEU A 228 -3.14 12.55 23.66
N PRO A 229 -4.20 13.27 23.26
CA PRO A 229 -5.50 13.18 23.91
C PRO A 229 -6.08 11.76 23.89
N GLU A 230 -6.74 11.34 24.97
CA GLU A 230 -7.40 10.02 25.02
C GLU A 230 -8.57 9.92 24.02
N ASN A 231 -9.26 11.02 23.75
CA ASN A 231 -10.44 11.08 22.89
C ASN A 231 -10.11 11.64 21.49
N LEU A 232 -9.40 10.85 20.70
CA LEU A 232 -9.13 11.18 19.29
C LEU A 232 -10.40 10.96 18.45
N SER A 233 -10.73 11.91 17.58
CA SER A 233 -11.79 11.72 16.59
C SER A 233 -11.43 10.62 15.60
N PHE A 234 -12.41 10.11 14.86
CA PHE A 234 -12.20 9.13 13.81
C PHE A 234 -11.21 9.67 12.75
N GLU A 235 -11.37 10.91 12.36
CA GLU A 235 -10.55 11.60 11.34
C GLU A 235 -9.09 11.73 11.79
N MET A 236 -8.85 12.10 13.06
CA MET A 236 -7.50 12.18 13.63
C MET A 236 -6.81 10.81 13.66
N ARG A 237 -7.53 9.75 14.07
CA ARG A 237 -7.02 8.37 14.06
C ARG A 237 -6.67 7.91 12.66
N LYS A 238 -7.55 8.15 11.70
CA LYS A 238 -7.38 7.82 10.29
C LYS A 238 -6.16 8.53 9.70
N ALA A 239 -6.03 9.83 9.91
CA ALA A 239 -4.94 10.64 9.38
C ALA A 239 -3.57 10.21 9.92
N LEU A 240 -3.46 9.96 11.24
CA LEU A 240 -2.23 9.52 11.90
C LEU A 240 -1.75 8.16 11.36
N THR A 241 -2.64 7.16 11.35
CA THR A 241 -2.29 5.81 10.90
C THR A 241 -1.98 5.76 9.40
N ALA A 242 -2.68 6.55 8.60
CA ALA A 242 -2.46 6.60 7.16
C ALA A 242 -1.07 7.14 6.80
N ALA A 243 -0.65 8.23 7.44
CA ALA A 243 0.66 8.82 7.20
C ALA A 243 1.81 7.94 7.74
N ALA A 244 1.65 7.36 8.93
CA ALA A 244 2.65 6.44 9.49
C ALA A 244 2.83 5.18 8.61
N ALA A 245 1.75 4.69 7.99
CA ALA A 245 1.81 3.53 7.10
C ALA A 245 2.66 3.74 5.84
N ASN A 246 2.89 4.99 5.39
CA ASN A 246 3.81 5.31 4.28
C ASN A 246 5.22 4.78 4.52
N PHE A 247 5.66 4.79 5.78
CA PHE A 247 6.98 4.33 6.22
C PHE A 247 6.98 2.87 6.70
N GLY A 248 5.93 2.14 6.40
CA GLY A 248 5.82 0.73 6.72
C GLY A 248 5.37 0.42 8.14
N CYS A 249 4.85 1.40 8.89
CA CYS A 249 4.24 1.16 10.20
C CYS A 249 2.96 0.30 10.03
N PRO A 250 2.96 -0.94 10.52
CA PRO A 250 1.78 -1.77 10.39
C PRO A 250 0.83 -1.61 11.59
N MET A 251 1.28 -0.90 12.63
CA MET A 251 0.58 -0.69 13.90
C MET A 251 1.22 0.47 14.65
N LEU A 252 0.41 1.17 15.43
CA LEU A 252 0.84 2.15 16.44
C LEU A 252 0.37 1.70 17.83
N TRP A 253 1.14 2.05 18.86
CA TRP A 253 0.72 1.97 20.24
C TRP A 253 0.46 3.38 20.75
N ILE A 254 -0.72 3.63 21.30
CA ILE A 254 -1.10 4.97 21.78
C ILE A 254 -1.42 4.89 23.28
N GLU A 255 -0.72 5.70 24.06
CA GLU A 255 -0.91 5.76 25.51
C GLU A 255 -2.37 6.09 25.85
N GLY A 256 -2.97 5.34 26.77
CA GLY A 256 -4.38 5.53 27.16
C GLY A 256 -5.43 5.04 26.17
N VAL A 257 -5.06 4.71 24.92
CA VAL A 257 -5.96 4.20 23.86
C VAL A 257 -5.72 2.73 23.57
N SER A 258 -4.47 2.36 23.31
CA SER A 258 -4.10 0.96 23.11
C SER A 258 -3.94 0.24 24.44
N PRO A 259 -4.24 -1.08 24.54
CA PRO A 259 -3.86 -1.87 25.70
C PRO A 259 -2.35 -1.72 25.97
N PRO A 260 -1.91 -1.64 27.24
CA PRO A 260 -0.49 -1.50 27.54
C PRO A 260 0.29 -2.70 26.98
N PRO A 261 1.39 -2.47 26.23
CA PRO A 261 2.18 -3.56 25.68
C PRO A 261 2.83 -4.38 26.79
N THR A 262 2.86 -5.70 26.60
CA THR A 262 3.43 -6.66 27.59
C THR A 262 4.94 -6.54 27.73
N ASP A 263 5.63 -6.11 26.68
CA ASP A 263 7.08 -5.82 26.66
C ASP A 263 7.36 -4.57 25.81
N ARG A 264 8.48 -3.92 26.06
CA ARG A 264 8.90 -2.69 25.36
C ARG A 264 10.38 -2.78 25.04
N ARG A 265 10.72 -2.71 23.75
CA ARG A 265 12.11 -2.67 23.28
C ARG A 265 12.33 -1.47 22.39
N TYR A 266 12.48 -0.31 22.99
CA TYR A 266 12.72 0.90 22.23
C TYR A 266 14.15 0.92 21.66
N LEU A 267 14.25 1.10 20.34
CA LEU A 267 15.48 1.35 19.61
C LEU A 267 15.83 2.84 19.59
N GLY A 268 14.82 3.70 19.80
CA GLY A 268 14.96 5.14 19.86
C GLY A 268 13.89 5.79 20.72
N PHE A 269 14.20 7.03 21.14
CA PHE A 269 13.27 7.95 21.80
C PHE A 269 13.34 9.30 21.09
N VAL A 270 12.20 9.82 20.68
CA VAL A 270 12.09 11.11 19.98
C VAL A 270 10.94 11.93 20.56
N GLU A 271 11.08 13.26 20.49
CA GLU A 271 10.08 14.20 20.96
C GLU A 271 9.58 15.05 19.78
N PHE A 272 8.27 15.17 19.64
CA PHE A 272 7.61 16.03 18.66
C PHE A 272 7.10 17.30 19.35
N SER A 273 7.52 18.44 18.88
CA SER A 273 7.24 19.75 19.48
C SER A 273 6.43 20.66 18.54
N SER A 274 5.95 21.80 19.07
CA SER A 274 5.33 22.84 18.25
C SER A 274 6.26 23.38 17.16
N ASN A 275 7.57 23.42 17.43
CA ASN A 275 8.57 23.85 16.45
C ASN A 275 8.68 22.84 15.30
N ASP A 276 8.63 21.53 15.59
CA ASP A 276 8.64 20.48 14.56
C ASP A 276 7.41 20.56 13.67
N LEU A 277 6.23 20.76 14.27
CA LEU A 277 4.98 20.96 13.53
C LEU A 277 5.06 22.18 12.62
N GLN A 278 5.54 23.31 13.14
CA GLN A 278 5.71 24.53 12.36
C GLN A 278 6.69 24.34 11.19
N GLN A 279 7.86 23.74 11.43
CA GLN A 279 8.83 23.45 10.37
C GLN A 279 8.27 22.53 9.29
N CYS A 280 7.44 21.56 9.65
CA CYS A 280 6.74 20.74 8.69
C CYS A 280 5.81 21.56 7.80
N TYR A 281 4.99 22.44 8.36
CA TYR A 281 4.12 23.34 7.57
C TYR A 281 4.92 24.30 6.68
N GLU A 282 6.02 24.88 7.18
CA GLU A 282 6.89 25.76 6.37
C GLU A 282 7.50 25.02 5.16
N ARG A 283 7.88 23.77 5.36
CA ARG A 283 8.45 22.91 4.31
C ARG A 283 7.41 22.42 3.29
N LEU A 284 6.23 22.04 3.78
CA LEU A 284 5.19 21.34 3.00
C LEU A 284 4.14 22.29 2.42
N GLY A 285 4.00 23.49 2.99
CA GLY A 285 3.00 24.47 2.61
C GLY A 285 3.03 24.86 1.13
N PRO A 286 1.91 25.33 0.59
CA PRO A 286 1.81 25.68 -0.82
C PRO A 286 2.71 26.86 -1.18
N LYS A 287 3.33 26.79 -2.36
CA LYS A 287 4.12 27.87 -2.97
C LYS A 287 3.73 27.99 -4.43
N GLY A 288 3.55 29.22 -4.89
CA GLY A 288 3.08 29.48 -6.25
C GLY A 288 1.65 28.99 -6.48
N THR A 289 1.21 29.01 -7.72
CA THR A 289 -0.17 28.67 -8.11
C THR A 289 -0.48 27.19 -7.84
N VAL A 290 -1.61 26.91 -7.19
CA VAL A 290 -2.19 25.58 -6.99
C VAL A 290 -3.16 25.29 -8.14
N ASP A 291 -2.99 24.20 -8.88
CA ASP A 291 -3.87 23.87 -10.00
C ASP A 291 -5.09 23.04 -9.56
N LEU A 292 -4.92 22.19 -8.55
CA LEU A 292 -5.96 21.30 -8.05
C LEU A 292 -5.82 21.09 -6.54
N VAL A 293 -6.94 21.12 -5.85
CA VAL A 293 -7.05 20.72 -4.44
C VAL A 293 -7.68 19.35 -4.36
N VAL A 294 -7.03 18.41 -3.65
CA VAL A 294 -7.57 17.07 -3.43
C VAL A 294 -7.69 16.77 -1.93
N ILE A 295 -8.87 16.36 -1.48
CA ILE A 295 -9.17 15.98 -0.10
C ILE A 295 -9.74 14.57 -0.09
N GLY A 296 -9.37 13.76 0.91
CA GLY A 296 -9.87 12.39 1.04
C GLY A 296 -8.83 11.32 0.65
N CYS A 297 -7.66 11.39 1.30
CA CYS A 297 -6.67 10.33 1.28
C CYS A 297 -6.18 10.01 2.72
N PRO A 298 -6.69 8.90 3.31
CA PRO A 298 -7.72 7.97 2.80
C PRO A 298 -9.08 8.66 2.56
N GLN A 299 -9.95 7.98 1.81
CA GLN A 299 -11.29 8.50 1.47
C GLN A 299 -11.93 9.21 2.65
N ALA A 300 -12.51 10.40 2.39
CA ALA A 300 -13.05 11.27 3.40
C ALA A 300 -14.27 10.65 4.08
N SER A 301 -14.32 10.75 5.40
CA SER A 301 -15.49 10.43 6.20
C SER A 301 -16.62 11.46 5.94
N ILE A 302 -17.82 11.12 6.37
CA ILE A 302 -18.94 12.08 6.36
C ILE A 302 -18.57 13.36 7.14
N GLY A 303 -17.85 13.23 8.27
CA GLY A 303 -17.39 14.35 9.08
C GLY A 303 -16.43 15.27 8.32
N GLU A 304 -15.43 14.71 7.63
CA GLU A 304 -14.48 15.50 6.83
C GLU A 304 -15.17 16.21 5.66
N VAL A 305 -16.05 15.52 4.93
CA VAL A 305 -16.80 16.17 3.83
C VAL A 305 -17.66 17.31 4.35
N ARG A 306 -18.35 17.13 5.48
CA ARG A 306 -19.13 18.21 6.11
C ARG A 306 -18.27 19.39 6.56
N SER A 307 -17.04 19.13 7.01
CA SER A 307 -16.07 20.20 7.33
C SER A 307 -15.69 20.99 6.06
N VAL A 308 -15.42 20.30 4.96
CA VAL A 308 -15.19 20.96 3.66
C VAL A 308 -16.41 21.78 3.23
N VAL A 309 -17.61 21.20 3.34
CA VAL A 309 -18.88 21.87 2.99
C VAL A 309 -19.08 23.15 3.82
N ALA A 310 -18.74 23.14 5.11
CA ALA A 310 -18.84 24.32 5.97
C ALA A 310 -17.92 25.45 5.49
N GLU A 311 -16.66 25.15 5.17
CA GLU A 311 -15.70 26.12 4.62
C GLU A 311 -16.13 26.65 3.25
N VAL A 312 -16.59 25.77 2.36
CA VAL A 312 -17.12 26.13 1.02
C VAL A 312 -18.33 27.07 1.15
N ARG A 313 -19.28 26.74 2.02
CA ARG A 313 -20.49 27.57 2.25
C ARG A 313 -20.11 28.99 2.71
N GLY A 314 -19.17 29.10 3.66
CA GLY A 314 -18.72 30.40 4.14
C GLY A 314 -18.16 31.29 3.02
N ARG A 315 -17.44 30.71 2.06
CA ARG A 315 -16.92 31.43 0.88
C ARG A 315 -18.02 31.80 -0.11
N MET A 316 -18.95 30.88 -0.37
CA MET A 316 -20.08 31.14 -1.27
C MET A 316 -20.96 32.27 -0.80
N GLU A 317 -21.15 32.46 0.52
CA GLU A 317 -21.89 33.59 1.11
C GLU A 317 -21.23 34.93 0.81
N LEU A 318 -19.91 34.94 0.53
CA LEU A 318 -19.20 36.14 0.08
C LEU A 318 -19.31 36.37 -1.43
N GLY A 319 -19.97 35.47 -2.17
CA GLY A 319 -20.17 35.55 -3.61
C GLY A 319 -19.10 34.83 -4.44
N ASP A 320 -18.16 34.14 -3.79
CA ASP A 320 -17.08 33.42 -4.46
C ASP A 320 -17.59 32.16 -5.14
N ARG A 321 -16.84 31.67 -6.12
CA ARG A 321 -17.04 30.38 -6.83
C ARG A 321 -15.70 29.73 -7.09
N ILE A 322 -15.68 28.39 -7.09
CA ILE A 322 -14.49 27.60 -7.43
C ILE A 322 -14.35 27.57 -8.96
N PRO A 323 -13.25 28.08 -9.53
CA PRO A 323 -13.03 28.01 -10.98
C PRO A 323 -12.65 26.59 -11.40
N ASP A 324 -13.13 26.17 -12.57
CA ASP A 324 -12.65 25.00 -13.31
C ASP A 324 -12.62 23.67 -12.51
N ASN A 325 -13.60 23.44 -11.64
CA ASN A 325 -13.69 22.22 -10.81
C ASN A 325 -12.40 21.90 -10.02
N ARG A 326 -11.74 22.89 -9.46
CA ARG A 326 -10.42 22.75 -8.78
C ARG A 326 -10.47 22.15 -7.40
N LEU A 327 -11.60 21.73 -6.88
CA LEU A 327 -11.74 21.01 -5.62
C LEU A 327 -12.33 19.63 -5.87
N TRP A 328 -11.53 18.61 -5.63
CA TRP A 328 -11.97 17.23 -5.67
C TRP A 328 -11.97 16.64 -4.26
N VAL A 329 -13.12 16.15 -3.83
CA VAL A 329 -13.28 15.48 -2.53
C VAL A 329 -13.60 14.02 -2.80
N PHE A 330 -12.76 13.12 -2.30
CA PHE A 330 -12.87 11.68 -2.52
C PHE A 330 -13.51 11.01 -1.31
N THR A 331 -14.53 10.20 -1.52
CA THR A 331 -15.23 9.48 -0.45
C THR A 331 -15.65 8.08 -0.90
N SER A 332 -16.21 7.27 0.00
CA SER A 332 -16.80 5.96 -0.35
C SER A 332 -18.21 6.13 -0.91
N SER A 333 -18.71 5.16 -1.67
CA SER A 333 -20.10 5.15 -2.14
C SER A 333 -21.09 5.25 -0.99
N SER A 334 -20.86 4.55 0.12
CA SER A 334 -21.75 4.59 1.29
C SER A 334 -21.85 5.98 1.91
N ASN A 335 -20.72 6.68 2.01
CA ASN A 335 -20.69 8.06 2.50
C ASN A 335 -21.31 9.01 1.49
N TYR A 336 -21.05 8.82 0.19
CA TYR A 336 -21.64 9.60 -0.89
C TYR A 336 -23.17 9.55 -0.85
N ASP A 337 -23.76 8.38 -0.63
CA ASP A 337 -25.21 8.21 -0.57
C ASP A 337 -25.82 9.02 0.59
N VAL A 338 -25.17 9.07 1.75
CA VAL A 338 -25.60 9.91 2.88
C VAL A 338 -25.48 11.40 2.52
N LEU A 339 -24.34 11.82 1.97
CA LEU A 339 -24.03 13.22 1.62
C LEU A 339 -24.91 13.74 0.47
N SER A 340 -25.42 12.86 -0.38
CA SER A 340 -26.38 13.21 -1.44
C SER A 340 -27.77 13.54 -0.89
N THR A 341 -28.10 13.04 0.29
CA THR A 341 -29.43 13.24 0.90
C THR A 341 -29.45 14.36 1.96
N ASP A 342 -28.29 14.73 2.52
CA ASP A 342 -28.21 15.77 3.57
C ASP A 342 -27.92 17.18 3.04
N GLY A 343 -27.85 17.35 1.71
CA GLY A 343 -27.59 18.62 1.03
C GLY A 343 -26.11 18.97 0.86
N SER A 344 -25.18 18.13 1.34
CA SER A 344 -23.73 18.36 1.21
C SER A 344 -23.27 18.32 -0.24
N LEU A 345 -23.74 17.34 -1.01
CA LEU A 345 -23.44 17.22 -2.44
C LEU A 345 -23.89 18.44 -3.22
N GLU A 346 -25.15 18.90 -3.00
CA GLU A 346 -25.71 20.06 -3.69
C GLU A 346 -24.87 21.33 -3.47
N ILE A 347 -24.37 21.55 -2.25
CA ILE A 347 -23.52 22.72 -1.94
C ILE A 347 -22.19 22.64 -2.68
N LEU A 348 -21.54 21.46 -2.72
CA LEU A 348 -20.28 21.27 -3.43
C LEU A 348 -20.45 21.49 -4.93
N GLU A 349 -21.49 20.94 -5.55
CA GLU A 349 -21.80 21.11 -6.96
C GLU A 349 -22.10 22.60 -7.29
N GLN A 350 -22.90 23.29 -6.47
CA GLN A 350 -23.17 24.72 -6.64
C GLN A 350 -21.91 25.57 -6.52
N ALA A 351 -20.94 25.16 -5.72
CA ALA A 351 -19.65 25.83 -5.59
C ALA A 351 -18.71 25.58 -6.78
N GLY A 352 -18.95 24.54 -7.58
CA GLY A 352 -18.04 24.08 -8.64
C GLY A 352 -16.99 23.08 -8.16
N ALA A 353 -17.27 22.35 -7.07
CA ALA A 353 -16.43 21.25 -6.58
C ALA A 353 -16.97 19.89 -7.05
N LEU A 354 -16.11 18.88 -7.11
CA LEU A 354 -16.48 17.49 -7.38
C LEU A 354 -16.44 16.68 -6.08
N LEU A 355 -17.55 16.02 -5.75
CA LEU A 355 -17.56 14.92 -4.79
C LEU A 355 -17.46 13.62 -5.57
N LEU A 356 -16.33 12.91 -5.43
CA LEU A 356 -15.98 11.71 -6.20
C LEU A 356 -16.10 10.48 -5.29
N LYS A 357 -16.71 9.41 -5.81
CA LYS A 357 -16.84 8.14 -5.11
C LYS A 357 -16.05 7.03 -5.82
N ASP A 358 -15.85 5.93 -5.12
CA ASP A 358 -15.26 4.70 -5.65
C ASP A 358 -13.78 4.79 -6.05
N THR A 359 -13.17 5.93 -5.91
CA THR A 359 -11.77 6.20 -6.28
C THR A 359 -11.03 6.95 -5.18
N CYS A 360 -9.74 7.16 -5.32
CA CYS A 360 -8.94 7.95 -4.38
C CYS A 360 -7.80 8.70 -5.12
N PRO A 361 -7.22 9.72 -4.50
CA PRO A 361 -6.18 10.54 -5.13
C PRO A 361 -4.97 9.77 -5.65
N GLU A 362 -4.58 8.67 -4.99
CA GLU A 362 -3.37 7.93 -5.34
C GLU A 362 -3.48 7.15 -6.66
N VAL A 363 -4.68 6.65 -6.96
CA VAL A 363 -4.92 5.69 -8.05
C VAL A 363 -5.67 6.30 -9.23
N THR A 364 -5.95 7.60 -9.17
CA THR A 364 -6.55 8.38 -10.25
C THR A 364 -5.47 8.85 -11.22
N PRO A 365 -5.62 8.69 -12.54
CA PRO A 365 -4.75 9.32 -13.51
C PRO A 365 -5.07 10.81 -13.63
N TYR A 366 -4.05 11.66 -13.48
CA TYR A 366 -4.19 13.11 -13.63
C TYR A 366 -3.76 13.57 -15.02
N ASN A 367 -4.55 14.45 -15.65
CA ASN A 367 -4.17 15.09 -16.88
C ASN A 367 -3.07 16.14 -16.61
N ARG A 368 -1.83 15.84 -17.07
CA ARG A 368 -0.65 16.67 -16.84
C ARG A 368 -0.64 17.99 -17.64
N ASP A 369 -1.49 18.12 -18.62
CA ASP A 369 -1.67 19.40 -19.34
C ASP A 369 -2.50 20.39 -18.51
N LEU A 370 -3.33 19.89 -17.58
CA LEU A 370 -4.18 20.70 -16.72
C LEU A 370 -3.58 20.89 -15.32
N TYR A 371 -2.96 19.85 -14.74
CA TYR A 371 -2.55 19.82 -13.33
C TYR A 371 -1.05 19.57 -13.21
N ASN A 372 -0.33 20.51 -12.59
CA ASN A 372 1.11 20.44 -12.35
C ASN A 372 1.50 20.72 -10.89
N HIS A 373 0.52 21.12 -10.05
CA HIS A 373 0.71 21.30 -8.61
C HIS A 373 -0.60 21.01 -7.88
N ILE A 374 -0.57 20.04 -6.99
CA ILE A 374 -1.71 19.63 -6.16
C ILE A 374 -1.50 20.12 -4.72
N LEU A 375 -2.59 20.56 -4.08
CA LEU A 375 -2.66 20.84 -2.65
C LEU A 375 -3.59 19.82 -1.97
N THR A 376 -3.19 19.29 -0.81
CA THR A 376 -3.96 18.30 -0.05
C THR A 376 -3.85 18.53 1.44
N ASN A 377 -4.75 17.94 2.23
CA ASN A 377 -4.67 17.93 3.70
C ASN A 377 -3.98 16.67 4.25
N SER A 378 -3.45 15.80 3.39
CA SER A 378 -2.97 14.47 3.76
C SER A 378 -1.51 14.21 3.36
N MET A 379 -0.69 13.81 4.33
CA MET A 379 0.68 13.34 4.07
C MET A 379 0.70 11.99 3.33
N LYS A 380 -0.35 11.18 3.43
CA LYS A 380 -0.46 9.98 2.60
C LYS A 380 -0.62 10.35 1.14
N ALA A 381 -1.51 11.30 0.81
CA ALA A 381 -1.66 11.79 -0.56
C ALA A 381 -0.36 12.43 -1.06
N GLU A 382 0.28 13.28 -0.27
CA GLU A 382 1.56 13.93 -0.63
C GLU A 382 2.62 12.91 -1.01
N HIS A 383 2.79 11.87 -0.19
CA HIS A 383 3.78 10.81 -0.42
C HIS A 383 3.55 10.07 -1.75
N TYR A 384 2.32 9.63 -2.01
CA TYR A 384 2.02 8.83 -3.19
C TYR A 384 1.86 9.66 -4.47
N LEU A 385 1.34 10.88 -4.39
CA LEU A 385 1.25 11.77 -5.55
C LEU A 385 2.62 12.19 -6.06
N LYS A 386 3.60 12.39 -5.19
CA LYS A 386 5.00 12.64 -5.57
C LYS A 386 5.72 11.41 -6.11
N SER A 387 5.25 10.20 -5.79
CA SER A 387 5.87 8.96 -6.24
C SER A 387 5.85 8.81 -7.77
N GLY A 388 6.65 7.86 -8.28
CA GLY A 388 6.81 7.63 -9.71
C GLY A 388 5.52 7.36 -10.48
N LEU A 389 4.45 6.88 -9.81
CA LEU A 389 3.17 6.63 -10.47
C LEU A 389 2.52 7.91 -10.98
N ASN A 390 2.44 8.94 -10.15
CA ASN A 390 1.82 10.24 -10.49
C ASN A 390 2.85 11.32 -10.80
N SER A 391 4.02 11.28 -10.14
CA SER A 391 5.11 12.27 -10.29
C SER A 391 4.60 13.71 -10.21
N MET A 392 3.71 14.00 -9.26
CA MET A 392 2.97 15.25 -9.15
C MET A 392 3.53 16.10 -7.99
N PRO A 393 4.05 17.29 -8.24
CA PRO A 393 4.37 18.24 -7.17
C PRO A 393 3.17 18.46 -6.28
N THR A 394 3.34 18.25 -4.96
CA THR A 394 2.23 18.26 -4.02
C THR A 394 2.64 19.01 -2.76
N SER A 395 1.75 19.87 -2.28
CA SER A 395 1.85 20.62 -1.02
C SER A 395 0.78 20.18 -0.04
N VAL A 396 1.00 20.50 1.25
CA VAL A 396 0.08 20.11 2.32
C VAL A 396 -0.35 21.35 3.12
N ALA A 397 -1.66 21.46 3.38
CA ALA A 397 -2.23 22.49 4.23
C ALA A 397 -3.49 21.96 4.96
N ARG A 398 -3.98 22.69 5.94
CA ARG A 398 -5.25 22.38 6.61
C ARG A 398 -6.43 22.52 5.66
N ILE A 399 -7.55 21.87 5.95
CA ILE A 399 -8.77 21.90 5.10
C ILE A 399 -9.20 23.34 4.78
N SER A 400 -9.21 24.25 5.76
CA SER A 400 -9.55 25.65 5.55
C SER A 400 -8.68 26.34 4.50
N ASP A 401 -7.35 26.10 4.54
CA ASP A 401 -6.40 26.65 3.59
C ASP A 401 -6.51 25.97 2.23
N CYS A 402 -6.76 24.65 2.22
CA CYS A 402 -7.03 23.90 0.99
C CYS A 402 -8.25 24.47 0.26
N VAL A 403 -9.36 24.66 0.97
CA VAL A 403 -10.58 25.27 0.41
C VAL A 403 -10.31 26.70 -0.05
N ALA A 404 -9.56 27.50 0.71
CA ALA A 404 -9.20 28.86 0.30
C ALA A 404 -8.47 28.88 -1.05
N HIS A 405 -7.49 27.98 -1.26
CA HIS A 405 -6.76 27.86 -2.53
C HIS A 405 -7.61 27.28 -3.68
N ALA A 406 -8.66 26.51 -3.38
CA ALA A 406 -9.60 26.09 -4.41
C ALA A 406 -10.38 27.27 -5.00
N PHE A 407 -10.73 28.27 -4.18
CA PHE A 407 -11.40 29.52 -4.62
C PHE A 407 -10.41 30.50 -5.26
N ASP A 408 -9.22 30.66 -4.68
CA ASP A 408 -8.16 31.51 -5.24
C ASP A 408 -6.83 30.72 -5.35
N PRO A 409 -6.49 30.22 -6.54
CA PRO A 409 -5.28 29.40 -6.75
C PRO A 409 -3.98 30.19 -6.60
N THR A 410 -4.04 31.52 -6.50
CA THR A 410 -2.88 32.42 -6.47
C THR A 410 -2.53 32.92 -5.08
N LEU A 411 -3.19 32.43 -4.02
CA LEU A 411 -2.99 32.88 -2.64
C LEU A 411 -1.55 32.73 -2.14
N SER A 412 -0.80 31.77 -2.68
CA SER A 412 0.59 31.54 -2.29
C SER A 412 1.58 32.11 -3.29
N GLU A 413 2.57 32.84 -2.78
CA GLU A 413 3.64 33.44 -3.58
C GLU A 413 4.84 32.47 -3.80
N GLY A 414 5.71 32.83 -4.74
CA GLY A 414 6.95 32.12 -5.01
C GLY A 414 6.84 31.05 -6.13
N PRO A 415 7.92 30.32 -6.38
CA PRO A 415 7.91 29.26 -7.39
C PRO A 415 7.16 28.03 -6.88
N ARG A 416 6.51 27.32 -7.79
CA ARG A 416 5.90 26.01 -7.50
C ARG A 416 6.94 25.03 -6.95
N PRO A 417 6.53 24.09 -6.05
CA PRO A 417 7.46 23.07 -5.57
C PRO A 417 7.91 22.16 -6.73
N GLU A 418 9.17 21.81 -6.72
CA GLU A 418 9.71 20.79 -7.62
C GLU A 418 9.66 19.42 -6.94
N LEU A 419 9.62 18.35 -7.75
CA LEU A 419 9.79 17.00 -7.23
C LEU A 419 11.20 16.86 -6.66
N SER A 420 11.32 16.70 -5.36
CA SER A 420 12.61 16.42 -4.75
C SER A 420 13.05 15.01 -5.12
N LYS A 421 14.28 14.87 -5.61
CA LYS A 421 14.94 13.57 -5.74
C LYS A 421 15.33 13.08 -4.34
N THR A 422 14.43 12.35 -3.70
CA THR A 422 14.75 11.68 -2.43
C THR A 422 15.44 10.36 -2.76
N GLU A 423 16.64 10.17 -2.22
CA GLU A 423 17.30 8.86 -2.33
C GLU A 423 16.50 7.79 -1.57
N PRO A 424 16.27 6.61 -2.19
CA PRO A 424 15.58 5.52 -1.54
C PRO A 424 16.37 5.06 -0.31
N LYS A 425 15.68 4.97 0.83
CA LYS A 425 16.32 4.60 2.11
C LYS A 425 16.63 3.10 2.15
N LYS A 426 17.81 2.76 2.61
CA LYS A 426 18.13 1.40 3.07
C LYS A 426 17.18 1.04 4.21
N ILE A 427 16.58 -0.15 4.15
CA ILE A 427 15.75 -0.64 5.25
C ILE A 427 16.61 -1.48 6.18
N GLY A 428 16.59 -1.15 7.47
CA GLY A 428 17.31 -1.88 8.50
C GLY A 428 16.84 -3.32 8.63
N SER A 429 17.76 -4.24 8.49
CA SER A 429 17.69 -5.58 9.03
C SER A 429 19.08 -5.92 9.55
N LYS A 430 19.18 -6.89 10.47
CA LYS A 430 20.51 -7.36 10.91
C LYS A 430 21.29 -7.76 9.67
N VAL A 431 22.32 -6.98 9.35
CA VAL A 431 23.27 -7.33 8.30
C VAL A 431 23.89 -8.67 8.70
N LYS A 432 23.49 -9.74 8.04
CA LYS A 432 24.21 -11.01 8.15
C LYS A 432 25.63 -10.74 7.67
N LYS A 433 26.62 -11.30 8.35
CA LYS A 433 28.02 -11.10 7.98
C LYS A 433 28.20 -11.39 6.49
N SER A 434 28.80 -10.45 5.76
CA SER A 434 29.32 -10.73 4.43
C SER A 434 30.53 -11.66 4.58
N ILE A 435 30.47 -12.81 3.94
CA ILE A 435 31.62 -13.71 3.82
C ILE A 435 31.85 -13.87 2.32
N GLU A 436 33.09 -13.78 1.89
CA GLU A 436 33.48 -14.22 0.56
C GLU A 436 33.29 -15.75 0.52
N THR A 437 32.27 -16.19 -0.20
CA THR A 437 31.97 -17.61 -0.43
C THR A 437 31.56 -17.80 -1.86
N ASP A 438 32.02 -18.90 -2.44
CA ASP A 438 31.62 -19.31 -3.81
C ASP A 438 30.19 -19.90 -3.84
N ASN A 439 29.63 -20.25 -2.67
CA ASN A 439 28.33 -20.89 -2.54
C ASN A 439 27.53 -20.30 -1.38
N MET A 440 26.27 -20.03 -1.62
CA MET A 440 25.27 -19.69 -0.60
C MET A 440 24.15 -20.71 -0.61
N VAL A 441 23.64 -21.06 0.58
CA VAL A 441 22.49 -21.93 0.74
C VAL A 441 21.29 -21.09 1.15
N GLY A 442 20.20 -21.25 0.44
CA GLY A 442 18.91 -20.62 0.71
C GLY A 442 17.77 -21.61 0.52
N ILE A 443 16.56 -21.14 0.66
CA ILE A 443 15.33 -21.93 0.61
C ILE A 443 14.49 -21.47 -0.58
N GLY A 444 14.03 -22.41 -1.41
CA GLY A 444 13.09 -22.17 -2.50
C GLY A 444 11.62 -22.27 -2.06
N LEU A 445 10.68 -22.04 -2.98
CA LEU A 445 9.25 -22.19 -2.71
C LEU A 445 8.81 -23.65 -2.83
N PRO A 446 8.02 -24.17 -1.87
CA PRO A 446 7.53 -25.56 -1.90
C PRO A 446 6.67 -25.90 -3.12
N SER A 447 6.01 -24.91 -3.71
CA SER A 447 5.17 -25.11 -4.89
C SER A 447 5.94 -25.18 -6.20
N GLN A 448 7.24 -24.85 -6.19
CA GLN A 448 8.09 -24.86 -7.38
C GLN A 448 8.79 -26.22 -7.54
N ASP A 449 8.83 -26.71 -8.77
CA ASP A 449 9.65 -27.86 -9.12
C ASP A 449 11.15 -27.51 -9.02
N SER A 450 12.03 -28.53 -9.04
CA SER A 450 13.48 -28.30 -9.11
C SER A 450 13.84 -27.49 -10.36
N PHE A 451 14.76 -26.55 -10.20
CA PHE A 451 15.23 -25.75 -11.32
C PHE A 451 16.72 -25.44 -11.21
N ASP A 452 17.32 -25.21 -12.36
CA ASP A 452 18.68 -24.69 -12.53
C ASP A 452 18.60 -23.40 -13.33
N VAL A 453 19.04 -22.29 -12.74
CA VAL A 453 19.02 -20.98 -13.39
C VAL A 453 20.41 -20.38 -13.38
N THR A 454 20.99 -20.22 -14.56
CA THR A 454 22.25 -19.49 -14.76
C THR A 454 21.98 -18.17 -15.43
N GLY A 455 22.55 -17.09 -14.92
CA GLY A 455 22.35 -15.77 -15.51
C GLY A 455 23.20 -14.69 -14.86
N ARG A 456 23.24 -13.54 -15.51
CA ARG A 456 23.86 -12.35 -14.95
C ARG A 456 23.06 -11.88 -13.73
N ALA A 457 23.76 -11.71 -12.62
CA ALA A 457 23.15 -11.16 -11.40
C ALA A 457 23.27 -9.63 -11.36
N ILE A 458 22.25 -8.99 -10.79
CA ILE A 458 22.30 -7.62 -10.32
C ILE A 458 21.89 -7.60 -8.85
N SER A 459 22.63 -6.88 -8.04
CA SER A 459 22.46 -6.88 -6.59
C SER A 459 22.41 -5.48 -6.01
N THR A 460 21.60 -5.32 -4.96
CA THR A 460 21.52 -4.09 -4.16
C THR A 460 21.12 -4.41 -2.72
N ASP A 461 21.58 -3.59 -1.77
CA ASP A 461 21.14 -3.60 -0.39
C ASP A 461 19.97 -2.61 -0.13
N VAL A 462 19.46 -1.98 -1.20
CA VAL A 462 18.31 -1.08 -1.18
C VAL A 462 17.08 -1.83 -1.69
N PRO A 463 15.91 -1.74 -1.03
CA PRO A 463 14.67 -2.34 -1.52
C PRO A 463 14.25 -1.79 -2.88
N ILE A 464 13.61 -2.61 -3.70
CA ILE A 464 13.09 -2.20 -5.01
C ILE A 464 11.62 -1.78 -4.89
N THR A 465 11.31 -0.56 -5.32
CA THR A 465 9.93 -0.06 -5.43
C THR A 465 9.40 -0.35 -6.84
N TYR A 466 8.56 -1.37 -6.97
CA TYR A 466 8.06 -1.77 -8.29
C TYR A 466 7.05 -0.78 -8.88
N LEU A 467 6.04 -0.38 -8.09
CA LEU A 467 4.99 0.52 -8.58
C LEU A 467 5.54 1.92 -8.83
N GLY A 468 5.43 2.38 -10.07
CA GLY A 468 5.84 3.72 -10.51
C GLY A 468 7.34 3.88 -10.77
N TYR A 469 8.17 2.90 -10.35
CA TYR A 469 9.63 3.00 -10.49
C TYR A 469 10.29 1.81 -11.21
N VAL A 470 9.50 0.84 -11.67
CA VAL A 470 9.95 -0.15 -12.64
C VAL A 470 9.07 -0.03 -13.88
N ASP A 471 9.68 0.33 -14.99
CA ASP A 471 8.97 0.45 -16.26
C ASP A 471 8.39 -0.90 -16.69
N PRO A 472 7.07 -1.04 -16.85
CA PRO A 472 6.43 -2.33 -17.06
C PRO A 472 6.68 -2.94 -18.45
N GLN A 473 7.18 -2.17 -19.41
CA GLN A 473 7.46 -2.64 -20.78
C GLN A 473 8.92 -3.02 -20.98
N THR A 474 9.84 -2.42 -20.22
CA THR A 474 11.28 -2.61 -20.39
C THR A 474 11.95 -3.30 -19.19
N GLY A 475 11.29 -3.31 -18.03
CA GLY A 475 11.83 -3.79 -16.76
C GLY A 475 12.93 -2.89 -16.19
N VAL A 476 13.10 -1.66 -16.69
CA VAL A 476 14.12 -0.71 -16.24
C VAL A 476 13.69 -0.07 -14.93
N ILE A 477 14.60 -0.02 -13.95
CA ILE A 477 14.43 0.71 -12.70
C ILE A 477 14.65 2.19 -12.98
N THR A 478 13.66 3.04 -12.68
CA THR A 478 13.65 4.48 -12.91
C THR A 478 13.66 5.29 -11.61
N GLU A 479 13.72 4.64 -10.45
CA GLU A 479 13.72 5.30 -9.14
C GLU A 479 14.98 6.17 -9.00
N PRO A 480 14.84 7.50 -8.83
CA PRO A 480 15.99 8.40 -8.75
C PRO A 480 16.88 8.09 -7.55
N GLY A 481 18.19 8.00 -7.77
CA GLY A 481 19.18 7.70 -6.73
C GLY A 481 19.21 6.24 -6.26
N HIS A 482 18.41 5.35 -6.84
CA HIS A 482 18.50 3.92 -6.55
C HIS A 482 19.80 3.33 -7.13
N PRO A 483 20.54 2.46 -6.41
CA PRO A 483 21.81 1.88 -6.91
C PRO A 483 21.70 1.15 -8.25
N LEU A 484 20.50 0.67 -8.59
CA LEU A 484 20.21 0.01 -9.86
C LEU A 484 19.44 0.92 -10.86
N GLU A 485 19.40 2.25 -10.63
CA GLU A 485 18.75 3.19 -11.56
C GLU A 485 19.31 3.00 -12.99
N GLY A 486 18.42 2.94 -13.97
CA GLY A 486 18.76 2.71 -15.39
C GLY A 486 19.07 1.25 -15.74
N GLN A 487 19.12 0.33 -14.79
CA GLN A 487 19.31 -1.10 -15.09
C GLN A 487 17.97 -1.81 -15.28
N SER A 488 17.92 -2.73 -16.25
CA SER A 488 16.73 -3.57 -16.49
C SER A 488 16.82 -4.88 -15.69
N LEU A 489 15.68 -5.32 -15.15
CA LEU A 489 15.51 -6.62 -14.50
C LEU A 489 15.45 -7.77 -15.53
N ASN A 490 15.20 -7.43 -16.80
CA ASN A 490 14.94 -8.40 -17.86
C ASN A 490 16.03 -9.48 -17.97
N GLY A 491 15.62 -10.73 -17.80
CA GLY A 491 16.46 -11.92 -17.96
C GLY A 491 17.60 -12.06 -16.93
N LYS A 492 17.58 -11.26 -15.85
CA LYS A 492 18.61 -11.26 -14.81
C LYS A 492 18.18 -12.01 -13.56
N ILE A 493 19.16 -12.46 -12.78
CA ILE A 493 18.97 -12.90 -11.40
C ILE A 493 19.04 -11.63 -10.54
N VAL A 494 17.94 -11.27 -9.89
CA VAL A 494 17.83 -10.03 -9.13
C VAL A 494 17.93 -10.32 -7.64
N VAL A 495 18.92 -9.70 -6.98
CA VAL A 495 19.24 -9.94 -5.57
C VAL A 495 19.04 -8.64 -4.78
N TYR A 496 18.11 -8.64 -3.85
CA TYR A 496 17.77 -7.45 -3.07
C TYR A 496 17.07 -7.82 -1.74
N PRO A 497 16.99 -6.89 -0.77
CA PRO A 497 16.43 -7.23 0.54
C PRO A 497 14.97 -7.67 0.44
N LYS A 498 14.13 -6.83 -0.11
CA LYS A 498 12.66 -7.01 -0.29
C LYS A 498 12.10 -5.95 -1.22
N GLY A 499 10.86 -6.13 -1.67
CA GLY A 499 10.10 -5.05 -2.31
C GLY A 499 9.70 -3.97 -1.30
N SER A 500 9.54 -2.76 -1.77
CA SER A 500 9.04 -1.61 -0.99
C SER A 500 7.84 -0.95 -1.67
N GLY A 501 7.23 0.01 -0.97
CA GLY A 501 6.11 0.79 -1.50
C GLY A 501 4.77 0.06 -1.41
N SER A 502 4.02 0.10 -2.49
CA SER A 502 2.61 -0.29 -2.53
C SER A 502 2.36 -1.80 -2.45
N THR A 503 1.25 -2.18 -1.83
CA THR A 503 0.72 -3.55 -1.75
C THR A 503 0.32 -4.14 -3.12
N VAL A 504 0.31 -3.34 -4.18
CA VAL A 504 0.06 -3.76 -5.57
C VAL A 504 1.33 -4.07 -6.37
N ALA A 505 2.51 -3.95 -5.75
CA ALA A 505 3.81 -4.28 -6.38
C ALA A 505 3.83 -5.64 -7.12
N PRO A 506 3.21 -6.72 -6.63
CA PRO A 506 3.20 -7.99 -7.33
C PRO A 506 2.57 -7.94 -8.73
N TYR A 507 1.59 -7.07 -8.96
CA TYR A 507 0.96 -6.94 -10.28
C TYR A 507 1.91 -6.35 -11.32
N VAL A 508 2.78 -5.42 -10.89
CA VAL A 508 3.84 -4.88 -11.77
C VAL A 508 4.79 -6.00 -12.17
N LEU A 509 5.24 -6.79 -11.21
CA LEU A 509 6.14 -7.93 -11.46
C LEU A 509 5.51 -8.98 -12.38
N MET A 510 4.21 -9.26 -12.21
CA MET A 510 3.45 -10.11 -13.14
C MET A 510 3.37 -9.49 -14.54
N GLY A 511 3.15 -8.17 -14.63
CA GLY A 511 3.15 -7.42 -15.87
C GLY A 511 4.46 -7.56 -16.65
N LEU A 512 5.61 -7.46 -15.97
CA LEU A 512 6.92 -7.68 -16.58
C LEU A 512 7.02 -9.08 -17.24
N ASN A 513 6.48 -10.10 -16.59
CA ASN A 513 6.48 -11.45 -17.15
C ASN A 513 5.57 -11.56 -18.39
N TYR A 514 4.40 -10.93 -18.36
CA TYR A 514 3.52 -10.90 -19.54
C TYR A 514 4.11 -10.15 -20.72
N HIS A 515 4.94 -9.14 -20.47
CA HIS A 515 5.70 -8.44 -21.50
C HIS A 515 7.00 -9.15 -21.91
N GLY A 516 7.37 -10.25 -21.24
CA GLY A 516 8.59 -10.99 -21.51
C GLY A 516 9.88 -10.26 -21.09
N VAL A 517 9.77 -9.32 -20.17
CA VAL A 517 10.88 -8.52 -19.63
C VAL A 517 11.09 -8.73 -18.13
N GLY A 518 10.53 -9.80 -17.59
CA GLY A 518 10.65 -10.17 -16.18
C GLY A 518 12.05 -10.69 -15.80
N PRO A 519 12.34 -10.74 -14.48
CA PRO A 519 13.56 -11.34 -13.97
C PRO A 519 13.58 -12.85 -14.22
N LYS A 520 14.77 -13.39 -14.40
CA LYS A 520 15.00 -14.84 -14.56
C LYS A 520 14.90 -15.60 -13.24
N ALA A 521 15.29 -14.96 -12.14
CA ALA A 521 15.11 -15.42 -10.77
C ALA A 521 15.13 -14.23 -9.80
N ILE A 522 14.55 -14.42 -8.62
CA ILE A 522 14.53 -13.44 -7.53
C ILE A 522 15.13 -14.08 -6.28
N LEU A 523 16.11 -13.39 -5.67
CA LEU A 523 16.71 -13.77 -4.40
C LEU A 523 16.46 -12.65 -3.40
N ASN A 524 15.62 -12.89 -2.38
CA ASN A 524 15.33 -11.92 -1.34
C ASN A 524 16.06 -12.27 -0.04
N ARG A 525 16.66 -11.27 0.60
CA ARG A 525 17.26 -11.42 1.92
C ARG A 525 16.19 -11.66 2.98
N ASP A 526 15.11 -10.89 2.91
CA ASP A 526 14.04 -10.85 3.90
C ASP A 526 12.75 -11.46 3.32
N VAL A 527 11.85 -11.96 4.18
CA VAL A 527 10.50 -12.38 3.77
C VAL A 527 9.77 -11.19 3.15
N CYS A 528 9.27 -11.36 1.93
CA CYS A 528 8.68 -10.27 1.17
C CYS A 528 7.29 -10.59 0.61
N PRO A 529 6.21 -10.18 1.32
CA PRO A 529 4.84 -10.34 0.83
C PRO A 529 4.54 -9.53 -0.45
N LEU A 530 5.43 -8.60 -0.84
CA LEU A 530 5.25 -7.77 -2.04
C LEU A 530 5.89 -8.37 -3.30
N THR A 531 6.73 -9.40 -3.20
CA THR A 531 7.38 -10.03 -4.37
C THR A 531 7.09 -11.52 -4.48
N LEU A 532 7.11 -12.23 -3.35
CA LEU A 532 6.83 -13.67 -3.29
C LEU A 532 5.52 -14.07 -4.01
N PRO A 533 4.40 -13.34 -3.87
CA PRO A 533 3.15 -13.74 -4.52
C PRO A 533 3.24 -13.81 -6.04
N ALA A 534 3.93 -12.87 -6.68
CA ALA A 534 4.14 -12.93 -8.12
C ALA A 534 5.08 -14.08 -8.51
N ALA A 535 6.11 -14.33 -7.71
CA ALA A 535 7.04 -15.45 -7.96
C ALA A 535 6.34 -16.81 -7.84
N SER A 536 5.51 -17.00 -6.81
CA SER A 536 4.71 -18.22 -6.60
C SER A 536 3.73 -18.47 -7.76
N LEU A 537 2.95 -17.44 -8.14
CA LEU A 537 1.88 -17.57 -9.14
C LEU A 537 2.38 -17.69 -10.58
N HIS A 538 3.54 -17.11 -10.90
CA HIS A 538 4.14 -17.12 -12.24
C HIS A 538 5.36 -18.03 -12.38
N ALA A 539 5.62 -18.87 -11.38
CA ALA A 539 6.73 -19.79 -11.36
C ALA A 539 8.11 -19.12 -11.63
N ILE A 540 8.29 -17.88 -11.15
CA ILE A 540 9.59 -17.24 -11.18
C ILE A 540 10.46 -17.91 -10.11
N PRO A 541 11.61 -18.50 -10.45
CA PRO A 541 12.52 -19.07 -9.48
C PRO A 541 12.81 -18.11 -8.33
N TYR A 542 12.54 -18.54 -7.10
CA TYR A 542 12.60 -17.67 -5.92
C TYR A 542 13.40 -18.30 -4.80
N GLY A 543 14.30 -17.52 -4.19
CA GLY A 543 15.11 -17.95 -3.04
C GLY A 543 15.09 -16.93 -1.91
N HIS A 544 15.14 -17.43 -0.67
CA HIS A 544 15.18 -16.63 0.54
C HIS A 544 15.90 -17.36 1.67
N GLY A 545 16.01 -16.72 2.85
CA GLY A 545 16.51 -17.38 4.07
C GLY A 545 17.95 -17.85 3.97
N PHE A 546 18.79 -17.12 3.23
CA PHE A 546 20.18 -17.47 3.00
C PHE A 546 21.00 -17.47 4.29
N ASP A 547 21.99 -18.34 4.36
CA ASP A 547 22.97 -18.45 5.45
C ASP A 547 23.86 -17.18 5.58
N PHE A 548 24.04 -16.44 4.48
CA PHE A 548 24.74 -15.15 4.42
C PHE A 548 23.84 -14.07 3.84
N ASP A 549 24.31 -12.79 3.86
CA ASP A 549 23.62 -11.71 3.19
C ASP A 549 23.81 -11.82 1.68
N PRO A 550 22.76 -12.18 0.91
CA PRO A 550 22.88 -12.34 -0.53
C PRO A 550 23.09 -11.01 -1.26
N THR A 551 22.86 -9.86 -0.60
CA THR A 551 23.02 -8.54 -1.22
C THR A 551 24.47 -8.03 -1.18
N SER A 552 25.35 -8.67 -0.41
CA SER A 552 26.75 -8.30 -0.33
C SER A 552 27.58 -8.93 -1.48
N ASN A 553 28.17 -8.08 -2.34
CA ASN A 553 29.21 -8.43 -3.33
C ASN A 553 28.84 -9.38 -4.49
N ILE A 554 27.61 -9.33 -5.04
CA ILE A 554 27.28 -10.10 -6.22
C ILE A 554 27.38 -9.24 -7.49
N ASN A 555 28.55 -9.24 -8.12
CA ASN A 555 28.76 -8.62 -9.45
C ASN A 555 29.07 -9.65 -10.56
N THR A 556 28.69 -10.91 -10.39
CA THR A 556 29.09 -12.01 -11.27
C THR A 556 27.90 -12.84 -11.76
N CYS A 557 28.17 -13.76 -12.64
CA CYS A 557 27.20 -14.75 -13.11
C CYS A 557 26.87 -15.72 -11.95
N LEU A 558 25.59 -15.86 -11.60
CA LEU A 558 25.12 -16.81 -10.60
C LEU A 558 24.51 -18.04 -11.26
N LEU A 559 24.80 -19.20 -10.70
CA LEU A 559 24.02 -20.41 -10.88
C LEU A 559 23.12 -20.57 -9.64
N TYR A 560 21.82 -20.56 -9.82
CA TYR A 560 20.86 -20.82 -8.76
C TYR A 560 20.16 -22.17 -9.03
N THR A 561 20.33 -23.12 -8.13
CA THR A 561 19.72 -24.45 -8.21
C THR A 561 18.82 -24.67 -7.00
N SER A 562 17.66 -25.27 -7.21
CA SER A 562 16.78 -25.73 -6.15
C SER A 562 16.46 -27.20 -6.35
N PRO A 563 16.74 -28.08 -5.37
CA PRO A 563 16.26 -29.45 -5.41
C PRO A 563 14.73 -29.49 -5.33
N SER A 564 14.12 -30.51 -5.94
CA SER A 564 12.68 -30.72 -5.80
C SER A 564 12.32 -30.95 -4.33
N PRO A 565 11.21 -30.36 -3.81
CA PRO A 565 10.71 -30.68 -2.47
C PRO A 565 10.38 -32.16 -2.27
N ARG A 566 10.32 -32.95 -3.37
CA ARG A 566 10.12 -34.39 -3.33
C ARG A 566 11.39 -35.16 -2.98
N ASP A 567 12.57 -34.55 -3.15
CA ASP A 567 13.86 -35.22 -2.94
C ASP A 567 14.33 -35.21 -1.47
N GLU A 568 13.73 -34.37 -0.61
CA GLU A 568 14.02 -34.34 0.84
C GLU A 568 13.44 -35.54 1.63
N LYS A 569 12.75 -36.48 1.00
CA LYS A 569 12.16 -37.65 1.65
C LYS A 569 13.01 -38.94 1.54
N VAL A 570 14.23 -38.84 1.04
CA VAL A 570 15.13 -40.01 0.92
C VAL A 570 16.48 -39.67 1.53
N SER A 571 16.55 -39.62 2.84
CA SER A 571 17.75 -39.94 3.62
C SER A 571 17.40 -40.18 5.08
#